data_d0db720bb13b3370f2d96f25c65e80da
#
_entry.id   d0db720bb13b3370f2d96f25c65e80da
#
_cell.length_a   1.000
_cell.length_b   1.000
_cell.length_c   1.000
_cell.angle_alpha   90.00
_cell.angle_beta   90.00
_cell.angle_gamma   90.00
#
_symmetry.space_group_name_H-M   'P 1'
#
loop_
_entity.id
_entity.type
_entity.pdbx_description
1 polymer ?
#
loop_
_entity_poly.entity_id
_entity_poly.type
_entity_poly.pdbx_seq_one_letter_code
_entity_poly.pdbx_strand_id
1 'polypeptide(L)'
;MADVAGSTVSKFFITTAIDYTNGAPHLGHAYEKVLADVLARYRRLKGEEVFFLTGVDQHGQKVQQSAARQGLEPQRFVDGITAQFVSLWEKLGVRYDGWAATTDELHKKNVRENLQILWDDRDPATGASRWIYKKTQRGYYSVRQEQFLTDKERNEAGEFGPEWQPVEEREEENFYFRLTQDRATGAPGFDPKGWLLDFIDRRSAQGKPFVVPSFRVAELRNAVEKLEGDLCISRPASRLQWGIPFPENFGAGFVTYVWFDALLNYLSFVPGHDPHFGEEGDTPDATAFATWWRSALHVIGKDILIPAHGVYWPIMLKACGYPDDEIPTLLVHGWWNLAGEKMSKSLGNSVDPVELADRYGAEALRYYLMSDIATGRDADFSEERLAGKYNAELANSLGNLLNRALSMARKYREGILRVASSFDGLSAIDGYAADMDAAQVQTALGRAAALAAACNQLVDAAAPWKLAKDPARGAELDAVLYRLAESLRILAILVSPVLPQAAHGMFDQLNWKPELAGDDRRFRLDEATWGGLPDGHTLNAPTPLFPRIETKPAAT
;
A
#
# COMPACT_ATOMS: atom_id res chain seq x y z
N MET A 1 13.92 35.21 -26.79
CA MET A 1 12.95 34.16 -26.63
C MET A 1 13.65 33.02 -25.90
N ALA A 2 13.49 32.95 -24.60
CA ALA A 2 14.07 31.86 -23.80
C ALA A 2 13.09 30.68 -23.88
N ASP A 3 13.61 29.57 -24.33
CA ASP A 3 12.91 28.28 -24.29
C ASP A 3 12.47 28.00 -22.85
N VAL A 4 11.16 28.04 -22.61
CA VAL A 4 10.55 27.45 -21.44
C VAL A 4 10.52 25.95 -21.75
N ALA A 5 11.60 25.23 -21.38
CA ALA A 5 11.60 23.80 -21.29
C ALA A 5 10.48 23.45 -20.30
N GLY A 6 9.35 22.94 -20.79
CA GLY A 6 8.26 22.47 -19.96
C GLY A 6 8.81 21.41 -19.01
N SER A 7 8.83 21.69 -17.70
CA SER A 7 9.16 20.69 -16.71
C SER A 7 8.09 19.61 -16.80
N THR A 8 8.44 18.45 -17.36
CA THR A 8 7.56 17.28 -17.35
C THR A 8 7.29 16.90 -15.91
N VAL A 9 6.03 16.99 -15.49
CA VAL A 9 5.60 16.55 -14.14
C VAL A 9 6.03 15.10 -13.97
N SER A 10 6.73 14.79 -12.87
CA SER A 10 7.16 13.42 -12.59
C SER A 10 5.95 12.53 -12.32
N LYS A 11 5.98 11.31 -12.86
CA LYS A 11 4.94 10.30 -12.64
C LYS A 11 5.31 9.37 -11.49
N PHE A 12 4.30 8.89 -10.78
CA PHE A 12 4.46 7.90 -9.72
C PHE A 12 3.33 6.86 -9.80
N PHE A 13 3.70 5.64 -10.13
CA PHE A 13 2.79 4.50 -10.15
C PHE A 13 2.93 3.69 -8.87
N ILE A 14 1.88 3.63 -8.06
CA ILE A 14 1.86 2.84 -6.83
C ILE A 14 0.79 1.77 -6.93
N THR A 15 1.12 0.55 -6.51
CA THR A 15 0.18 -0.56 -6.48
C THR A 15 0.16 -1.20 -5.10
N THR A 16 -0.94 -1.85 -4.77
CA THR A 16 -0.99 -2.83 -3.67
C THR A 16 -1.08 -4.24 -4.22
N ALA A 17 -0.83 -5.24 -3.37
CA ALA A 17 -1.31 -6.58 -3.68
C ALA A 17 -2.83 -6.54 -3.91
N ILE A 18 -3.31 -7.34 -4.86
CA ILE A 18 -4.73 -7.56 -5.07
C ILE A 18 -5.28 -8.52 -4.02
N ASP A 19 -6.44 -8.19 -3.45
CA ASP A 19 -6.98 -8.92 -2.30
C ASP A 19 -7.64 -10.23 -2.72
N TYR A 20 -7.23 -11.35 -2.11
CA TYR A 20 -7.77 -12.66 -2.43
C TYR A 20 -9.21 -12.82 -1.90
N THR A 21 -10.16 -13.01 -2.81
CA THR A 21 -11.61 -13.00 -2.53
C THR A 21 -12.14 -14.30 -1.91
N ASN A 22 -11.34 -14.95 -1.07
CA ASN A 22 -11.76 -16.16 -0.35
C ASN A 22 -12.50 -15.87 0.97
N GLY A 23 -12.63 -14.60 1.34
CA GLY A 23 -13.35 -14.15 2.55
C GLY A 23 -13.31 -12.64 2.74
N ALA A 24 -14.09 -12.12 3.71
CA ALA A 24 -14.26 -10.69 4.00
C ALA A 24 -12.93 -9.97 4.35
N PRO A 25 -12.80 -8.65 4.19
CA PRO A 25 -11.62 -7.90 4.58
C PRO A 25 -11.33 -7.97 6.10
N HIS A 26 -10.07 -7.72 6.48
CA HIS A 26 -9.61 -7.61 7.86
C HIS A 26 -8.62 -6.46 8.02
N LEU A 27 -8.19 -6.19 9.25
CA LEU A 27 -7.32 -5.04 9.57
C LEU A 27 -6.01 -5.00 8.76
N GLY A 28 -5.44 -6.17 8.40
CA GLY A 28 -4.24 -6.23 7.57
C GLY A 28 -4.45 -5.67 6.17
N HIS A 29 -5.60 -5.96 5.53
CA HIS A 29 -5.97 -5.35 4.25
C HIS A 29 -6.16 -3.83 4.39
N ALA A 30 -6.84 -3.38 5.46
CA ALA A 30 -7.02 -1.96 5.73
C ALA A 30 -5.68 -1.23 5.88
N TYR A 31 -4.72 -1.83 6.58
CA TYR A 31 -3.38 -1.25 6.75
C TYR A 31 -2.66 -1.05 5.41
N GLU A 32 -2.62 -2.08 4.58
CA GLU A 32 -1.94 -2.02 3.27
C GLU A 32 -2.54 -0.92 2.38
N LYS A 33 -3.87 -0.88 2.26
CA LYS A 33 -4.55 0.10 1.40
C LYS A 33 -4.42 1.53 1.94
N VAL A 34 -4.51 1.72 3.27
CA VAL A 34 -4.29 3.04 3.87
C VAL A 34 -2.83 3.49 3.70
N LEU A 35 -1.85 2.59 3.85
CA LEU A 35 -0.45 2.93 3.62
C LEU A 35 -0.20 3.38 2.18
N ALA A 36 -0.72 2.64 1.20
CA ALA A 36 -0.59 3.01 -0.21
C ALA A 36 -1.30 4.33 -0.54
N ASP A 37 -2.51 4.55 -0.02
CA ASP A 37 -3.26 5.80 -0.18
C ASP A 37 -2.50 7.00 0.42
N VAL A 38 -1.92 6.83 1.61
CA VAL A 38 -1.10 7.88 2.25
C VAL A 38 0.12 8.24 1.42
N LEU A 39 0.82 7.25 0.87
CA LEU A 39 1.96 7.50 -0.02
C LEU A 39 1.52 8.14 -1.34
N ALA A 40 0.41 7.71 -1.92
CA ALA A 40 -0.16 8.31 -3.13
C ALA A 40 -0.55 9.79 -2.89
N ARG A 41 -1.24 10.10 -1.78
CA ARG A 41 -1.58 11.47 -1.39
C ARG A 41 -0.35 12.34 -1.15
N TYR A 42 0.67 11.79 -0.49
CA TYR A 42 1.93 12.51 -0.28
C TYR A 42 2.62 12.85 -1.60
N ARG A 43 2.65 11.93 -2.56
CA ARG A 43 3.22 12.19 -3.90
C ARG A 43 2.43 13.26 -4.66
N ARG A 44 1.10 13.24 -4.58
CA ARG A 44 0.25 14.32 -5.11
C ARG A 44 0.52 15.65 -4.41
N LEU A 45 0.72 15.63 -3.09
CA LEU A 45 1.10 16.80 -2.29
C LEU A 45 2.42 17.43 -2.77
N LYS A 46 3.37 16.63 -3.26
CA LYS A 46 4.60 17.08 -3.92
C LYS A 46 4.39 17.65 -5.31
N GLY A 47 3.22 17.51 -5.89
CA GLY A 47 2.90 17.92 -7.26
C GLY A 47 3.24 16.87 -8.32
N GLU A 48 3.45 15.61 -7.93
CA GLU A 48 3.65 14.50 -8.87
C GLU A 48 2.30 14.03 -9.45
N GLU A 49 2.30 13.55 -10.68
CA GLU A 49 1.16 12.84 -11.27
C GLU A 49 1.18 11.40 -10.76
N VAL A 50 0.10 10.98 -10.10
CA VAL A 50 0.05 9.71 -9.39
C VAL A 50 -1.05 8.83 -9.94
N PHE A 51 -0.74 7.56 -10.19
CA PHE A 51 -1.73 6.52 -10.47
C PHE A 51 -1.62 5.43 -9.38
N PHE A 52 -2.68 5.26 -8.60
CA PHE A 52 -2.79 4.25 -7.57
C PHE A 52 -3.69 3.11 -8.04
N LEU A 53 -3.09 1.93 -8.26
CA LEU A 53 -3.77 0.69 -8.64
C LEU A 53 -3.96 -0.21 -7.43
N THR A 54 -5.17 -0.68 -7.21
CA THR A 54 -5.51 -1.76 -6.28
C THR A 54 -6.56 -2.68 -6.89
N GLY A 55 -6.93 -3.76 -6.21
CA GLY A 55 -7.93 -4.66 -6.78
C GLY A 55 -8.11 -5.96 -6.01
N VAL A 56 -8.65 -6.95 -6.72
CA VAL A 56 -9.01 -8.25 -6.17
C VAL A 56 -8.50 -9.42 -7.03
N ASP A 57 -8.02 -10.45 -6.34
CA ASP A 57 -7.71 -11.75 -6.93
C ASP A 57 -8.93 -12.67 -6.76
N GLN A 58 -9.55 -13.02 -7.88
CA GLN A 58 -10.84 -13.69 -7.92
C GLN A 58 -10.77 -15.14 -8.38
N HIS A 59 -9.63 -15.62 -8.88
CA HIS A 59 -9.46 -16.98 -9.35
C HIS A 59 -8.95 -17.94 -8.27
N GLY A 60 -8.92 -19.22 -8.56
CA GLY A 60 -8.29 -20.25 -7.75
C GLY A 60 -9.23 -21.26 -7.09
N GLN A 61 -8.62 -22.34 -6.63
CA GLN A 61 -9.35 -23.50 -6.10
C GLN A 61 -10.09 -23.18 -4.77
N LYS A 62 -9.51 -22.36 -3.91
CA LYS A 62 -10.14 -21.97 -2.64
C LYS A 62 -11.41 -21.16 -2.85
N VAL A 63 -11.40 -20.26 -3.84
CA VAL A 63 -12.58 -19.50 -4.27
C VAL A 63 -13.66 -20.45 -4.80
N GLN A 64 -13.29 -21.32 -5.75
CA GLN A 64 -14.23 -22.33 -6.30
C GLN A 64 -14.86 -23.19 -5.21
N GLN A 65 -14.07 -23.67 -4.25
CA GLN A 65 -14.56 -24.48 -3.12
C GLN A 65 -15.44 -23.68 -2.15
N SER A 66 -15.11 -22.41 -1.91
CA SER A 66 -15.90 -21.53 -1.02
C SER A 66 -17.25 -21.19 -1.63
N ALA A 67 -17.29 -20.92 -2.93
CA ALA A 67 -18.53 -20.73 -3.69
C ALA A 67 -19.40 -21.99 -3.65
N ALA A 68 -18.82 -23.15 -3.93
CA ALA A 68 -19.54 -24.43 -3.91
C ALA A 68 -20.12 -24.75 -2.53
N ARG A 69 -19.40 -24.49 -1.44
CA ARG A 69 -19.91 -24.68 -0.06
C ARG A 69 -21.12 -23.80 0.26
N GLN A 70 -21.25 -22.66 -0.41
CA GLN A 70 -22.40 -21.75 -0.26
C GLN A 70 -23.48 -21.99 -1.33
N GLY A 71 -23.30 -22.95 -2.24
CA GLY A 71 -24.23 -23.20 -3.35
C GLY A 71 -24.30 -22.05 -4.35
N LEU A 72 -23.22 -21.29 -4.51
CA LEU A 72 -23.13 -20.15 -5.41
C LEU A 72 -22.22 -20.46 -6.61
N GLU A 73 -22.52 -19.85 -7.75
CA GLU A 73 -21.56 -19.76 -8.84
C GLU A 73 -20.33 -18.92 -8.42
N PRO A 74 -19.11 -19.28 -8.83
CA PRO A 74 -17.88 -18.60 -8.42
C PRO A 74 -17.91 -17.08 -8.66
N GLN A 75 -18.38 -16.62 -9.83
CA GLN A 75 -18.48 -15.18 -10.13
C GLN A 75 -19.36 -14.45 -9.11
N ARG A 76 -20.54 -14.98 -8.83
CA ARG A 76 -21.45 -14.37 -7.86
C ARG A 76 -20.87 -14.32 -6.44
N PHE A 77 -20.11 -15.35 -6.07
CA PHE A 77 -19.42 -15.39 -4.78
C PHE A 77 -18.37 -14.30 -4.68
N VAL A 78 -17.47 -14.17 -5.69
CA VAL A 78 -16.41 -13.16 -5.67
C VAL A 78 -16.94 -11.74 -5.79
N ASP A 79 -18.03 -11.51 -6.53
CA ASP A 79 -18.70 -10.21 -6.62
C ASP A 79 -19.18 -9.75 -5.23
N GLY A 80 -19.77 -10.65 -4.46
CA GLY A 80 -20.24 -10.36 -3.09
C GLY A 80 -19.08 -10.03 -2.12
N ILE A 81 -17.95 -10.70 -2.25
CA ILE A 81 -16.76 -10.40 -1.45
C ILE A 81 -16.10 -9.10 -1.93
N THR A 82 -15.98 -8.89 -3.24
CA THR A 82 -15.45 -7.65 -3.83
C THR A 82 -16.21 -6.43 -3.32
N ALA A 83 -17.53 -6.49 -3.28
CA ALA A 83 -18.36 -5.39 -2.76
C ALA A 83 -18.01 -5.04 -1.30
N GLN A 84 -17.64 -6.02 -0.46
CA GLN A 84 -17.22 -5.77 0.92
C GLN A 84 -15.86 -5.03 0.96
N PHE A 85 -14.92 -5.40 0.11
CA PHE A 85 -13.65 -4.69 -0.02
C PHE A 85 -13.84 -3.25 -0.47
N VAL A 86 -14.60 -3.02 -1.54
CA VAL A 86 -14.89 -1.68 -2.06
C VAL A 86 -15.56 -0.81 -0.99
N SER A 87 -16.58 -1.34 -0.30
CA SER A 87 -17.27 -0.61 0.77
C SER A 87 -16.31 -0.22 1.91
N LEU A 88 -15.35 -1.08 2.26
CA LEU A 88 -14.34 -0.75 3.26
C LEU A 88 -13.40 0.36 2.78
N TRP A 89 -12.96 0.31 1.51
CA TRP A 89 -12.08 1.36 0.94
C TRP A 89 -12.79 2.71 0.88
N GLU A 90 -14.04 2.73 0.48
CA GLU A 90 -14.87 3.94 0.51
C GLU A 90 -15.02 4.48 1.94
N LYS A 91 -15.33 3.62 2.91
CA LYS A 91 -15.46 3.99 4.32
C LYS A 91 -14.17 4.58 4.90
N LEU A 92 -13.02 4.01 4.54
CA LEU A 92 -11.70 4.50 4.98
C LEU A 92 -11.21 5.72 4.18
N GLY A 93 -11.91 6.13 3.13
CA GLY A 93 -11.50 7.23 2.26
C GLY A 93 -10.23 6.91 1.44
N VAL A 94 -10.01 5.64 1.11
CA VAL A 94 -8.93 5.21 0.20
C VAL A 94 -9.28 5.66 -1.21
N ARG A 95 -8.38 6.39 -1.85
CA ARG A 95 -8.59 6.98 -3.17
C ARG A 95 -7.64 6.37 -4.19
N TYR A 96 -8.06 5.30 -4.83
CA TYR A 96 -7.37 4.67 -5.95
C TYR A 96 -7.85 5.22 -7.29
N ASP A 97 -7.00 5.13 -8.31
CA ASP A 97 -7.26 5.61 -9.67
C ASP A 97 -7.61 4.46 -10.61
N GLY A 98 -7.06 3.25 -10.35
CA GLY A 98 -7.33 2.04 -11.11
C GLY A 98 -7.79 0.88 -10.24
N TRP A 99 -8.61 0.00 -10.86
CA TRP A 99 -9.13 -1.21 -10.22
C TRP A 99 -8.75 -2.45 -11.03
N ALA A 100 -8.04 -3.39 -10.40
CA ALA A 100 -7.67 -4.66 -10.98
C ALA A 100 -8.60 -5.78 -10.52
N ALA A 101 -9.14 -6.55 -11.45
CA ALA A 101 -9.86 -7.79 -11.16
C ALA A 101 -9.33 -8.90 -12.08
N THR A 102 -8.92 -10.04 -11.53
CA THR A 102 -8.34 -11.10 -12.35
C THR A 102 -9.37 -11.77 -13.28
N THR A 103 -10.66 -11.58 -13.04
CA THR A 103 -11.74 -11.99 -13.95
C THR A 103 -12.01 -11.03 -15.10
N ASP A 104 -11.35 -9.88 -15.16
CA ASP A 104 -11.46 -8.94 -16.27
C ASP A 104 -10.89 -9.52 -17.56
N GLU A 105 -11.56 -9.27 -18.69
CA GLU A 105 -11.16 -9.82 -19.99
C GLU A 105 -9.83 -9.27 -20.48
N LEU A 106 -9.51 -8.00 -20.16
CA LEU A 106 -8.20 -7.42 -20.45
C LEU A 106 -7.09 -8.20 -19.73
N HIS A 107 -7.30 -8.47 -18.43
CA HIS A 107 -6.33 -9.23 -17.66
C HIS A 107 -6.17 -10.66 -18.20
N LYS A 108 -7.28 -11.36 -18.47
CA LYS A 108 -7.26 -12.70 -19.05
C LYS A 108 -6.53 -12.73 -20.40
N LYS A 109 -6.73 -11.71 -21.23
CA LYS A 109 -6.01 -11.54 -22.49
C LYS A 109 -4.50 -11.37 -22.25
N ASN A 110 -4.13 -10.44 -21.35
CA ASN A 110 -2.72 -10.19 -21.02
C ASN A 110 -2.02 -11.43 -20.46
N VAL A 111 -2.66 -12.21 -19.61
CA VAL A 111 -2.11 -13.46 -19.08
C VAL A 111 -1.84 -14.47 -20.20
N ARG A 112 -2.79 -14.64 -21.13
CA ARG A 112 -2.60 -15.55 -22.29
C ARG A 112 -1.49 -15.08 -23.21
N GLU A 113 -1.36 -13.78 -23.45
CA GLU A 113 -0.29 -13.19 -24.27
C GLU A 113 1.09 -13.40 -23.63
N ASN A 114 1.22 -13.17 -22.31
CA ASN A 114 2.48 -13.44 -21.61
C ASN A 114 2.84 -14.93 -21.59
N LEU A 115 1.86 -15.83 -21.39
CA LEU A 115 2.10 -17.27 -21.56
C LEU A 115 2.64 -17.59 -22.96
N GLN A 116 2.06 -16.98 -24.01
CA GLN A 116 2.49 -17.20 -25.38
C GLN A 116 3.92 -16.68 -25.63
N ILE A 117 4.25 -15.47 -25.14
CA ILE A 117 5.61 -14.91 -25.21
C ILE A 117 6.63 -15.86 -24.59
N LEU A 118 6.36 -16.34 -23.37
CA LEU A 118 7.24 -17.27 -22.67
C LEU A 118 7.36 -18.63 -23.36
N TRP A 119 6.28 -19.10 -23.99
CA TRP A 119 6.28 -20.37 -24.73
C TRP A 119 7.07 -20.29 -26.03
N ASP A 120 6.99 -19.16 -26.74
CA ASP A 120 7.60 -18.96 -28.06
C ASP A 120 9.07 -18.54 -27.98
N ASP A 121 9.56 -18.12 -26.82
CA ASP A 121 11.00 -17.93 -26.59
C ASP A 121 11.70 -19.32 -26.52
N ARG A 122 12.13 -19.78 -27.70
CA ARG A 122 12.67 -21.11 -27.87
C ARG A 122 14.18 -21.10 -28.01
N ASP A 123 14.78 -22.12 -27.48
CA ASP A 123 16.19 -22.43 -27.72
C ASP A 123 16.40 -22.86 -29.18
N PRO A 124 17.28 -22.18 -29.93
CA PRO A 124 17.48 -22.51 -31.35
C PRO A 124 18.12 -23.89 -31.60
N ALA A 125 18.80 -24.46 -30.61
CA ALA A 125 19.47 -25.75 -30.78
C ALA A 125 18.51 -26.92 -30.49
N THR A 126 17.61 -26.77 -29.56
CA THR A 126 16.70 -27.83 -29.09
C THR A 126 15.25 -27.66 -29.55
N GLY A 127 14.85 -26.45 -29.93
CA GLY A 127 13.47 -26.10 -30.22
C GLY A 127 12.55 -26.06 -29.00
N ALA A 128 13.04 -26.34 -27.78
CA ALA A 128 12.30 -26.30 -26.54
C ALA A 128 12.11 -24.87 -26.06
N SER A 129 10.96 -24.56 -25.40
CA SER A 129 10.80 -23.28 -24.72
C SER A 129 11.83 -23.12 -23.60
N ARG A 130 12.43 -21.91 -23.51
CA ARG A 130 13.42 -21.60 -22.49
C ARG A 130 12.78 -21.50 -21.10
N TRP A 131 11.51 -21.12 -21.03
CA TRP A 131 10.85 -20.78 -19.79
C TRP A 131 9.80 -21.78 -19.34
N ILE A 132 9.05 -22.39 -20.26
CA ILE A 132 7.92 -23.26 -19.94
C ILE A 132 8.15 -24.68 -20.46
N TYR A 133 7.88 -25.65 -19.61
CA TYR A 133 7.94 -27.06 -19.97
C TYR A 133 6.85 -27.87 -19.27
N LYS A 134 6.55 -29.05 -19.79
CA LYS A 134 5.56 -29.97 -19.25
C LYS A 134 6.24 -31.05 -18.44
N LYS A 135 5.67 -31.41 -17.31
CA LYS A 135 6.20 -32.46 -16.43
C LYS A 135 5.07 -33.15 -15.70
N THR A 136 5.14 -34.49 -15.63
CA THR A 136 4.33 -35.29 -14.72
C THR A 136 5.01 -35.34 -13.37
N GLN A 137 4.28 -34.95 -12.32
CA GLN A 137 4.72 -35.06 -10.95
C GLN A 137 3.85 -36.08 -10.22
N ARG A 138 4.51 -37.01 -9.53
CA ARG A 138 3.86 -37.97 -8.62
C ARG A 138 4.37 -37.72 -7.21
N GLY A 139 3.46 -37.69 -6.24
CA GLY A 139 3.82 -37.50 -4.82
C GLY A 139 2.64 -37.18 -3.95
N TYR A 140 2.95 -36.81 -2.72
CA TYR A 140 1.94 -36.34 -1.77
C TYR A 140 1.53 -34.91 -2.08
N TYR A 141 0.23 -34.64 -2.05
CA TYR A 141 -0.35 -33.35 -2.37
C TYR A 141 -1.19 -32.84 -1.19
N SER A 142 -0.88 -31.64 -0.69
CA SER A 142 -1.74 -30.96 0.27
C SER A 142 -2.88 -30.26 -0.44
N VAL A 143 -4.11 -30.72 -0.21
CA VAL A 143 -5.31 -30.07 -0.76
C VAL A 143 -5.51 -28.69 -0.14
N ARG A 144 -5.14 -28.52 1.14
CA ARG A 144 -5.26 -27.27 1.87
C ARG A 144 -4.30 -26.18 1.35
N GLN A 145 -3.05 -26.57 1.07
CA GLN A 145 -2.00 -25.62 0.61
C GLN A 145 -1.89 -25.55 -0.91
N GLU A 146 -2.62 -26.41 -1.62
CA GLU A 146 -2.65 -26.50 -3.09
C GLU A 146 -1.29 -26.78 -3.73
N GLN A 147 -0.44 -27.58 -3.05
CA GLN A 147 0.91 -27.90 -3.52
C GLN A 147 1.31 -29.35 -3.26
N PHE A 148 2.25 -29.85 -4.08
CA PHE A 148 2.92 -31.10 -3.80
C PHE A 148 3.89 -30.92 -2.63
N LEU A 149 3.95 -31.94 -1.76
CA LEU A 149 4.79 -31.99 -0.58
C LEU A 149 6.04 -32.83 -0.85
N THR A 150 7.13 -32.44 -0.22
CA THR A 150 8.39 -33.18 -0.18
C THR A 150 8.65 -33.71 1.23
N ASP A 151 9.73 -34.43 1.43
CA ASP A 151 10.10 -34.89 2.78
C ASP A 151 10.51 -33.74 3.73
N LYS A 152 10.75 -32.53 3.21
CA LYS A 152 11.05 -31.33 4.00
C LYS A 152 9.86 -30.84 4.83
N GLU A 153 8.63 -31.12 4.39
CA GLU A 153 7.40 -30.74 5.08
C GLU A 153 6.98 -31.77 6.14
N ARG A 154 7.73 -32.87 6.29
CA ARG A 154 7.49 -33.86 7.35
C ARG A 154 8.03 -33.37 8.68
N ASN A 155 7.29 -33.67 9.74
CA ASN A 155 7.75 -33.44 11.12
C ASN A 155 8.79 -34.50 11.55
N GLU A 156 9.30 -34.38 12.76
CA GLU A 156 10.29 -35.33 13.31
C GLU A 156 9.80 -36.79 13.37
N ALA A 157 8.49 -37.00 13.38
CA ALA A 157 7.87 -38.33 13.31
C ALA A 157 7.72 -38.87 11.89
N GLY A 158 8.12 -38.10 10.87
CA GLY A 158 8.02 -38.47 9.45
C GLY A 158 6.61 -38.27 8.87
N GLU A 159 5.74 -37.54 9.55
CA GLU A 159 4.35 -37.31 9.16
C GLU A 159 4.14 -35.86 8.67
N PHE A 160 3.15 -35.65 7.78
CA PHE A 160 2.70 -34.30 7.42
C PHE A 160 1.76 -33.77 8.51
N GLY A 161 2.11 -32.64 9.11
CA GLY A 161 1.36 -32.01 10.19
C GLY A 161 -0.06 -31.54 9.78
N PRO A 162 -0.86 -31.09 10.75
CA PRO A 162 -2.26 -30.65 10.51
C PRO A 162 -2.34 -29.46 9.53
N GLU A 163 -1.29 -28.64 9.41
CA GLU A 163 -1.20 -27.51 8.49
C GLU A 163 -1.23 -27.94 7.01
N TRP A 164 -0.83 -29.19 6.72
CA TRP A 164 -0.79 -29.77 5.37
C TRP A 164 -2.04 -30.58 5.02
N GLN A 165 -2.85 -30.96 6.03
CA GLN A 165 -3.99 -31.87 5.83
C GLN A 165 -5.20 -31.18 5.15
N PRO A 166 -5.99 -31.91 4.34
CA PRO A 166 -5.79 -33.32 3.96
C PRO A 166 -4.66 -33.49 2.94
N VAL A 167 -3.94 -34.60 3.03
CA VAL A 167 -2.87 -35.00 2.11
C VAL A 167 -3.29 -36.27 1.36
N GLU A 168 -3.09 -36.30 0.05
CA GLU A 168 -3.40 -37.42 -0.84
C GLU A 168 -2.24 -37.73 -1.78
N GLU A 169 -2.05 -38.99 -2.18
CA GLU A 169 -1.15 -39.34 -3.27
C GLU A 169 -1.76 -38.91 -4.59
N ARG A 170 -0.94 -38.27 -5.43
CA ARG A 170 -1.39 -37.77 -6.71
C ARG A 170 -0.32 -37.94 -7.80
N GLU A 171 -0.80 -38.20 -9.00
CA GLU A 171 0.02 -38.15 -10.22
C GLU A 171 -0.69 -37.17 -11.16
N GLU A 172 0.02 -36.12 -11.55
CA GLU A 172 -0.56 -35.02 -12.32
C GLU A 172 0.45 -34.42 -13.30
N GLU A 173 0.04 -34.26 -14.54
CA GLU A 173 0.82 -33.55 -15.54
C GLU A 173 0.48 -32.06 -15.48
N ASN A 174 1.51 -31.19 -15.42
CA ASN A 174 1.35 -29.76 -15.38
C ASN A 174 2.44 -29.05 -16.19
N PHE A 175 2.20 -27.76 -16.46
CA PHE A 175 3.21 -26.85 -16.96
C PHE A 175 3.97 -26.20 -15.82
N TYR A 176 5.28 -26.05 -16.03
CA TYR A 176 6.22 -25.46 -15.08
C TYR A 176 6.95 -24.27 -15.69
N PHE A 177 7.12 -23.21 -14.92
CA PHE A 177 7.94 -22.06 -15.25
C PHE A 177 9.30 -22.19 -14.57
N ARG A 178 10.39 -22.03 -15.33
CA ARG A 178 11.76 -22.24 -14.85
C ARG A 178 12.20 -21.12 -13.92
N LEU A 179 12.57 -21.50 -12.71
CA LEU A 179 13.17 -20.63 -11.69
C LEU A 179 14.63 -20.97 -11.45
N THR A 180 15.06 -22.16 -11.84
CA THR A 180 16.41 -22.69 -11.64
C THR A 180 16.99 -23.21 -12.95
N GLN A 181 18.33 -23.23 -13.00
CA GLN A 181 19.02 -23.89 -14.11
C GLN A 181 19.00 -25.41 -13.89
N ASP A 182 18.09 -26.11 -14.56
CA ASP A 182 18.11 -27.56 -14.57
C ASP A 182 19.01 -28.06 -15.72
N ARG A 183 20.19 -28.57 -15.37
CA ARG A 183 21.14 -29.17 -16.31
C ARG A 183 20.60 -30.44 -16.97
N ALA A 184 19.64 -31.12 -16.36
CA ALA A 184 19.08 -32.37 -16.86
C ALA A 184 18.07 -32.17 -18.00
N THR A 185 17.38 -31.03 -18.03
CA THR A 185 16.38 -30.72 -19.06
C THR A 185 16.92 -29.93 -20.25
N GLY A 186 18.24 -29.68 -20.30
CA GLY A 186 18.92 -29.08 -21.46
C GLY A 186 18.55 -27.63 -21.76
N ALA A 187 18.06 -26.89 -20.78
CA ALA A 187 17.80 -25.44 -20.92
C ALA A 187 19.15 -24.70 -21.03
N PRO A 188 19.43 -24.00 -22.13
CA PRO A 188 20.74 -23.38 -22.33
C PRO A 188 20.86 -22.03 -21.60
N GLY A 189 21.97 -21.89 -20.95
CA GLY A 189 22.68 -20.61 -20.80
C GLY A 189 22.21 -19.59 -19.77
N PHE A 190 20.96 -19.51 -19.40
CA PHE A 190 20.47 -18.54 -18.41
C PHE A 190 20.18 -19.21 -17.07
N ASP A 191 20.75 -18.65 -16.00
CA ASP A 191 20.49 -19.05 -14.61
C ASP A 191 19.59 -18.01 -13.92
N PRO A 192 18.27 -18.23 -13.85
CA PRO A 192 17.35 -17.28 -13.23
C PRO A 192 17.68 -17.01 -11.77
N LYS A 193 18.03 -18.05 -11.00
CA LYS A 193 18.41 -17.95 -9.59
C LYS A 193 19.69 -17.13 -9.41
N GLY A 194 20.73 -17.41 -10.18
CA GLY A 194 22.00 -16.66 -10.12
C GLY A 194 21.81 -15.21 -10.54
N TRP A 195 21.04 -14.97 -11.62
CA TRP A 195 20.67 -13.62 -12.02
C TRP A 195 19.94 -12.85 -10.93
N LEU A 196 18.97 -13.48 -10.24
CA LEU A 196 18.18 -12.80 -9.19
C LEU A 196 19.05 -12.41 -8.00
N LEU A 197 19.98 -13.27 -7.58
CA LEU A 197 20.96 -12.94 -6.52
C LEU A 197 21.80 -11.73 -6.90
N ASP A 198 22.38 -11.75 -8.11
CA ASP A 198 23.17 -10.64 -8.64
C ASP A 198 22.34 -9.34 -8.79
N PHE A 199 21.09 -9.44 -9.25
CA PHE A 199 20.16 -8.32 -9.35
C PHE A 199 19.90 -7.68 -7.99
N ILE A 200 19.62 -8.46 -6.95
CA ILE A 200 19.39 -7.95 -5.58
C ILE A 200 20.62 -7.21 -5.07
N ASP A 201 21.81 -7.80 -5.27
CA ASP A 201 23.07 -7.23 -4.80
C ASP A 201 23.42 -5.92 -5.55
N ARG A 202 23.27 -5.90 -6.88
CA ARG A 202 23.50 -4.70 -7.70
C ARG A 202 22.56 -3.56 -7.34
N ARG A 203 21.25 -3.83 -7.20
CA ARG A 203 20.26 -2.81 -6.80
C ARG A 203 20.59 -2.20 -5.44
N SER A 204 21.03 -3.04 -4.49
CA SER A 204 21.46 -2.57 -3.16
C SER A 204 22.72 -1.70 -3.23
N ALA A 205 23.73 -2.10 -4.00
CA ALA A 205 24.96 -1.35 -4.20
C ALA A 205 24.73 0.02 -4.88
N GLN A 206 23.72 0.13 -5.73
CA GLN A 206 23.33 1.36 -6.41
C GLN A 206 22.51 2.32 -5.52
N GLY A 207 22.20 1.96 -4.26
CA GLY A 207 21.33 2.74 -3.39
C GLY A 207 19.85 2.76 -3.83
N LYS A 208 19.45 1.84 -4.69
CA LYS A 208 18.08 1.64 -5.17
C LYS A 208 17.63 0.20 -4.87
N PRO A 209 17.49 -0.17 -3.60
CA PRO A 209 17.23 -1.56 -3.23
C PRO A 209 15.95 -2.07 -3.88
N PHE A 210 15.98 -3.36 -4.28
CA PHE A 210 14.80 -4.02 -4.83
C PHE A 210 13.69 -4.16 -3.77
N VAL A 211 14.07 -4.36 -2.50
CA VAL A 211 13.14 -4.51 -1.37
C VAL A 211 13.41 -3.46 -0.31
N VAL A 212 12.36 -2.79 0.14
CA VAL A 212 12.34 -1.79 1.21
C VAL A 212 11.36 -2.27 2.29
N PRO A 213 11.73 -2.20 3.58
CA PRO A 213 13.00 -1.75 4.14
C PRO A 213 14.14 -2.76 3.96
N SER A 214 15.37 -2.26 4.00
CA SER A 214 16.58 -3.02 3.64
C SER A 214 16.83 -4.28 4.50
N PHE A 215 16.32 -4.33 5.73
CA PHE A 215 16.45 -5.53 6.57
C PHE A 215 15.71 -6.76 6.00
N ARG A 216 14.75 -6.57 5.07
CA ARG A 216 14.06 -7.66 4.36
C ARG A 216 14.91 -8.27 3.23
N VAL A 217 15.93 -7.56 2.76
CA VAL A 217 16.81 -8.04 1.68
C VAL A 217 17.51 -9.33 2.07
N ALA A 218 18.02 -9.42 3.30
CA ALA A 218 18.70 -10.63 3.76
C ALA A 218 17.76 -11.85 3.82
N GLU A 219 16.51 -11.66 4.22
CA GLU A 219 15.48 -12.70 4.25
C GLU A 219 15.21 -13.22 2.84
N LEU A 220 15.00 -12.31 1.88
CA LEU A 220 14.79 -12.66 0.48
C LEU A 220 16.02 -13.37 -0.11
N ARG A 221 17.21 -12.82 0.09
CA ARG A 221 18.46 -13.40 -0.42
C ARG A 221 18.65 -14.84 0.05
N ASN A 222 18.45 -15.10 1.35
CA ASN A 222 18.52 -16.44 1.93
C ASN A 222 17.49 -17.40 1.32
N ALA A 223 16.29 -16.91 1.01
CA ALA A 223 15.25 -17.71 0.35
C ALA A 223 15.64 -18.06 -1.08
N VAL A 224 16.18 -17.09 -1.84
CA VAL A 224 16.67 -17.33 -3.21
C VAL A 224 17.84 -18.33 -3.22
N GLU A 225 18.80 -18.23 -2.28
CA GLU A 225 19.91 -19.19 -2.15
C GLU A 225 19.42 -20.63 -1.93
N LYS A 226 18.30 -20.79 -1.22
CA LYS A 226 17.69 -22.09 -0.93
C LYS A 226 16.64 -22.52 -1.96
N LEU A 227 16.42 -21.70 -2.99
CA LEU A 227 15.44 -22.01 -4.03
C LEU A 227 15.79 -23.31 -4.76
N GLU A 228 14.85 -24.23 -4.74
CA GLU A 228 14.92 -25.52 -5.44
C GLU A 228 13.64 -25.75 -6.22
N GLY A 229 13.79 -26.31 -7.43
CA GLY A 229 12.67 -26.60 -8.32
C GLY A 229 12.08 -25.37 -9.01
N ASP A 230 11.07 -25.62 -9.80
CA ASP A 230 10.42 -24.67 -10.69
C ASP A 230 8.96 -24.45 -10.30
N LEU A 231 8.37 -23.34 -10.72
CA LEU A 231 6.99 -23.00 -10.40
C LEU A 231 6.00 -23.78 -11.27
N CYS A 232 5.13 -24.56 -10.66
CA CYS A 232 3.99 -25.16 -11.35
C CYS A 232 2.95 -24.08 -11.66
N ILE A 233 2.79 -23.74 -12.96
CA ILE A 233 1.96 -22.62 -13.42
C ILE A 233 0.58 -23.03 -13.94
N SER A 234 0.25 -24.32 -13.93
CA SER A 234 -1.04 -24.82 -14.40
C SER A 234 -1.75 -25.70 -13.39
N ARG A 235 -3.03 -25.90 -13.63
CA ARG A 235 -3.86 -26.92 -12.98
C ARG A 235 -4.71 -27.60 -14.04
N PRO A 236 -4.95 -28.94 -13.98
CA PRO A 236 -5.90 -29.57 -14.85
C PRO A 236 -7.30 -28.99 -14.70
N ALA A 237 -7.99 -28.70 -15.80
CA ALA A 237 -9.34 -28.16 -15.79
C ALA A 237 -10.37 -29.11 -15.16
N SER A 238 -10.06 -30.42 -15.09
CA SER A 238 -10.87 -31.40 -14.36
C SER A 238 -10.92 -31.13 -12.86
N ARG A 239 -9.92 -30.43 -12.29
CA ARG A 239 -9.82 -30.08 -10.89
C ARG A 239 -10.19 -28.63 -10.60
N LEU A 240 -9.68 -27.72 -11.43
CA LEU A 240 -9.92 -26.28 -11.31
C LEU A 240 -10.52 -25.77 -12.61
N GLN A 241 -11.80 -25.37 -12.54
CA GLN A 241 -12.49 -24.74 -13.66
C GLN A 241 -12.47 -23.22 -13.58
N TRP A 242 -12.28 -22.68 -12.36
CA TRP A 242 -12.27 -21.28 -12.06
C TRP A 242 -10.85 -20.69 -12.12
N GLY A 243 -10.38 -20.44 -13.33
CA GLY A 243 -9.06 -19.90 -13.67
C GLY A 243 -9.00 -19.56 -15.16
N ILE A 244 -7.89 -18.97 -15.62
CA ILE A 244 -7.72 -18.57 -17.01
C ILE A 244 -7.27 -19.79 -17.84
N PRO A 245 -8.01 -20.18 -18.88
CA PRO A 245 -7.60 -21.28 -19.76
C PRO A 245 -6.27 -20.95 -20.48
N PHE A 246 -5.39 -21.94 -20.55
CA PHE A 246 -4.17 -21.88 -21.37
C PHE A 246 -4.50 -21.70 -22.85
N PRO A 247 -3.62 -21.03 -23.64
CA PRO A 247 -3.77 -20.96 -25.08
C PRO A 247 -3.86 -22.37 -25.72
N GLU A 248 -4.65 -22.51 -26.78
CA GLU A 248 -4.96 -23.81 -27.42
C GLU A 248 -3.73 -24.59 -27.85
N ASN A 249 -2.68 -23.92 -28.30
CA ASN A 249 -1.42 -24.53 -28.77
C ASN A 249 -0.57 -25.17 -27.63
N PHE A 250 -0.92 -24.96 -26.36
CA PHE A 250 -0.33 -25.69 -25.22
C PHE A 250 -0.99 -27.08 -25.03
N GLY A 251 -2.11 -27.33 -25.66
CA GLY A 251 -2.97 -28.47 -25.46
C GLY A 251 -4.14 -28.18 -24.51
N ALA A 252 -5.26 -28.84 -24.75
CA ALA A 252 -6.48 -28.61 -24.00
C ALA A 252 -6.39 -29.11 -22.55
N GLY A 253 -7.23 -28.54 -21.68
CA GLY A 253 -7.50 -29.07 -20.35
C GLY A 253 -6.66 -28.52 -19.22
N PHE A 254 -6.05 -27.34 -19.39
CA PHE A 254 -5.29 -26.64 -18.33
C PHE A 254 -5.81 -25.23 -18.11
N VAL A 255 -5.76 -24.78 -16.86
CA VAL A 255 -5.97 -23.40 -16.44
C VAL A 255 -4.75 -22.90 -15.65
N THR A 256 -4.58 -21.57 -15.56
CA THR A 256 -3.48 -20.96 -14.84
C THR A 256 -3.55 -21.25 -13.35
N TYR A 257 -2.38 -21.36 -12.76
CA TYR A 257 -2.22 -21.32 -11.30
C TYR A 257 -2.31 -19.87 -10.80
N VAL A 258 -3.01 -19.68 -9.69
CA VAL A 258 -3.37 -18.36 -9.14
C VAL A 258 -2.21 -17.37 -9.04
N TRP A 259 -1.01 -17.78 -8.62
CA TRP A 259 0.12 -16.86 -8.51
C TRP A 259 0.69 -16.42 -9.86
N PHE A 260 0.67 -17.27 -10.89
CA PHE A 260 1.08 -16.86 -12.23
C PHE A 260 0.08 -15.87 -12.83
N ASP A 261 -1.20 -16.10 -12.59
CA ASP A 261 -2.30 -15.25 -12.97
C ASP A 261 -2.22 -13.91 -12.21
N ALA A 262 -2.30 -13.96 -10.88
CA ALA A 262 -2.39 -12.77 -10.03
C ALA A 262 -1.23 -11.80 -10.21
N LEU A 263 0.02 -12.25 -10.35
CA LEU A 263 1.18 -11.36 -10.51
C LEU A 263 1.15 -10.52 -11.78
N LEU A 264 0.54 -11.01 -12.85
CA LEU A 264 0.43 -10.28 -14.11
C LEU A 264 -0.59 -9.12 -14.07
N ASN A 265 -1.38 -8.98 -12.98
CA ASN A 265 -2.28 -7.84 -12.82
C ASN A 265 -1.53 -6.52 -12.89
N TYR A 266 -0.32 -6.46 -12.33
CA TYR A 266 0.49 -5.25 -12.30
C TYR A 266 0.85 -4.71 -13.69
N LEU A 267 0.90 -5.58 -14.69
CA LEU A 267 1.09 -5.19 -16.10
C LEU A 267 -0.23 -4.87 -16.79
N SER A 268 -1.29 -5.60 -16.46
CA SER A 268 -2.57 -5.51 -17.17
C SER A 268 -3.23 -4.13 -17.07
N PHE A 269 -3.06 -3.45 -15.92
CA PHE A 269 -3.79 -2.23 -15.59
C PHE A 269 -2.89 -0.99 -15.46
N VAL A 270 -1.70 -1.02 -16.05
CA VAL A 270 -0.84 0.18 -16.16
C VAL A 270 -1.46 1.16 -17.15
N PRO A 271 -1.51 2.48 -16.85
CA PRO A 271 -1.97 3.46 -17.84
C PRO A 271 -1.16 3.38 -19.15
N GLY A 272 -1.86 3.38 -20.28
CA GLY A 272 -1.27 3.16 -21.61
C GLY A 272 -1.27 1.69 -22.05
N HIS A 273 -1.52 0.74 -21.16
CA HIS A 273 -1.79 -0.66 -21.51
C HIS A 273 -3.29 -0.93 -21.56
N ASP A 274 -4.05 -0.38 -20.62
CA ASP A 274 -5.50 -0.52 -20.54
C ASP A 274 -6.18 0.55 -21.39
N PRO A 275 -6.93 0.17 -22.45
CA PRO A 275 -7.69 1.10 -23.27
C PRO A 275 -8.85 1.80 -22.50
N HIS A 276 -9.23 1.30 -21.31
CA HIS A 276 -10.25 1.96 -20.48
C HIS A 276 -9.74 3.20 -19.74
N PHE A 277 -8.41 3.43 -19.71
CA PHE A 277 -7.79 4.66 -19.18
C PHE A 277 -7.37 5.65 -20.27
N GLY A 278 -7.85 5.46 -21.51
CA GLY A 278 -7.79 6.38 -22.64
C GLY A 278 -9.19 6.74 -23.14
N GLU A 279 -9.31 7.69 -24.05
CA GLU A 279 -10.57 7.92 -24.77
C GLU A 279 -10.93 6.69 -25.61
N GLU A 280 -12.23 6.38 -25.76
CA GLU A 280 -12.72 5.24 -26.54
C GLU A 280 -12.03 5.15 -27.91
N GLY A 281 -11.23 4.10 -28.12
CA GLY A 281 -10.58 3.81 -29.40
C GLY A 281 -9.05 3.92 -29.41
N ASP A 282 -8.39 4.25 -28.30
CA ASP A 282 -6.94 4.36 -28.26
C ASP A 282 -6.26 2.99 -28.28
N THR A 283 -5.34 2.85 -29.23
CA THR A 283 -4.37 1.76 -29.23
C THR A 283 -3.44 1.87 -28.01
N PRO A 284 -2.95 0.76 -27.44
CA PRO A 284 -2.00 0.80 -26.33
C PRO A 284 -0.86 1.77 -26.62
N ASP A 285 -0.63 2.74 -25.71
CA ASP A 285 0.47 3.69 -25.80
C ASP A 285 1.69 3.16 -25.04
N ALA A 286 2.61 2.54 -25.77
CA ALA A 286 3.85 1.99 -25.22
C ALA A 286 4.71 3.05 -24.51
N THR A 287 4.63 4.32 -24.91
CA THR A 287 5.38 5.41 -24.29
C THR A 287 4.77 5.79 -22.93
N ALA A 288 3.43 5.89 -22.88
CA ALA A 288 2.71 6.12 -21.64
C ALA A 288 2.93 4.95 -20.67
N PHE A 289 2.77 3.71 -21.13
CA PHE A 289 3.06 2.51 -20.35
C PHE A 289 4.48 2.56 -19.75
N ALA A 290 5.51 2.71 -20.57
CA ALA A 290 6.90 2.73 -20.12
C ALA A 290 7.18 3.86 -19.10
N THR A 291 6.54 5.01 -19.28
CA THR A 291 6.71 6.16 -18.37
C THR A 291 6.12 5.87 -16.99
N TRP A 292 4.93 5.28 -16.92
CA TRP A 292 4.30 4.88 -15.66
C TRP A 292 5.02 3.70 -15.03
N TRP A 293 5.33 2.66 -15.79
CA TRP A 293 5.95 1.45 -15.31
C TRP A 293 7.30 1.69 -14.62
N ARG A 294 8.16 2.55 -15.20
CA ARG A 294 9.46 2.91 -14.61
C ARG A 294 9.37 3.60 -13.25
N SER A 295 8.23 4.16 -12.92
CA SER A 295 7.99 4.80 -11.62
C SER A 295 7.31 3.89 -10.60
N ALA A 296 7.12 2.61 -10.91
CA ALA A 296 6.32 1.69 -10.14
C ALA A 296 6.91 1.35 -8.77
N LEU A 297 6.04 1.38 -7.76
CA LEU A 297 6.28 0.90 -6.39
C LEU A 297 5.17 -0.09 -6.02
N HIS A 298 5.53 -1.32 -5.69
CA HIS A 298 4.58 -2.32 -5.20
C HIS A 298 4.57 -2.36 -3.68
N VAL A 299 3.44 -2.06 -3.05
CA VAL A 299 3.20 -2.19 -1.60
C VAL A 299 2.64 -3.57 -1.35
N ILE A 300 3.32 -4.39 -0.55
CA ILE A 300 2.96 -5.79 -0.32
C ILE A 300 3.16 -6.21 1.14
N GLY A 301 2.38 -7.17 1.59
CA GLY A 301 2.60 -7.84 2.87
C GLY A 301 3.84 -8.74 2.87
N LYS A 302 4.49 -8.85 4.02
CA LYS A 302 5.68 -9.70 4.18
C LYS A 302 5.45 -11.18 3.88
N ASP A 303 4.22 -11.66 4.03
CA ASP A 303 3.83 -13.06 3.80
C ASP A 303 3.78 -13.45 2.32
N ILE A 304 3.69 -12.46 1.43
CA ILE A 304 3.71 -12.67 -0.03
C ILE A 304 5.01 -12.20 -0.68
N LEU A 305 5.98 -11.71 0.12
CA LEU A 305 7.30 -11.41 -0.39
C LEU A 305 7.96 -12.67 -0.92
N ILE A 306 7.94 -13.75 -0.13
CA ILE A 306 8.58 -15.03 -0.47
C ILE A 306 7.50 -16.13 -0.58
N PRO A 307 7.46 -16.81 -1.74
CA PRO A 307 8.29 -16.63 -2.93
C PRO A 307 7.70 -15.68 -3.99
N ALA A 308 6.41 -15.28 -3.88
CA ALA A 308 5.66 -14.71 -4.99
C ALA A 308 6.29 -13.43 -5.58
N HIS A 309 6.39 -12.36 -4.79
CA HIS A 309 6.85 -11.06 -5.29
C HIS A 309 8.36 -10.91 -5.33
N GLY A 310 9.08 -11.60 -4.43
CA GLY A 310 10.54 -11.49 -4.35
C GLY A 310 11.28 -12.48 -5.25
N VAL A 311 10.62 -13.58 -5.66
CA VAL A 311 11.26 -14.62 -6.50
C VAL A 311 10.55 -14.75 -7.85
N TYR A 312 9.26 -15.10 -7.85
CA TYR A 312 8.54 -15.38 -9.09
C TYR A 312 8.43 -14.13 -9.97
N TRP A 313 7.97 -13.03 -9.38
CA TRP A 313 7.67 -11.80 -10.10
C TRP A 313 8.88 -11.21 -10.86
N PRO A 314 10.07 -10.97 -10.24
CA PRO A 314 11.20 -10.44 -10.96
C PRO A 314 11.72 -11.39 -12.05
N ILE A 315 11.65 -12.72 -11.83
CA ILE A 315 12.05 -13.71 -12.86
C ILE A 315 11.04 -13.69 -14.01
N MET A 316 9.73 -13.57 -13.73
CA MET A 316 8.70 -13.45 -14.78
C MET A 316 8.91 -12.19 -15.63
N LEU A 317 9.15 -11.05 -15.01
CA LEU A 317 9.44 -9.80 -15.72
C LEU A 317 10.70 -9.94 -16.60
N LYS A 318 11.76 -10.53 -16.05
CA LYS A 318 13.00 -10.79 -16.79
C LYS A 318 12.77 -11.70 -17.99
N ALA A 319 11.99 -12.75 -17.81
CA ALA A 319 11.61 -13.70 -18.86
C ALA A 319 10.76 -13.05 -19.96
N CYS A 320 9.90 -12.10 -19.60
CA CYS A 320 9.11 -11.31 -20.54
C CYS A 320 9.91 -10.18 -21.21
N GLY A 321 11.23 -10.06 -20.93
CA GLY A 321 12.12 -9.11 -21.60
C GLY A 321 12.25 -7.75 -20.95
N TYR A 322 11.70 -7.54 -19.75
CA TYR A 322 11.85 -6.26 -19.03
C TYR A 322 13.30 -6.04 -18.59
N PRO A 323 13.85 -4.83 -18.80
CA PRO A 323 15.17 -4.45 -18.30
C PRO A 323 15.25 -4.47 -16.78
N ASP A 324 16.43 -4.73 -16.23
CA ASP A 324 16.64 -4.81 -14.78
C ASP A 324 16.30 -3.52 -14.03
N ASP A 325 16.49 -2.38 -14.67
CA ASP A 325 16.18 -1.05 -14.09
C ASP A 325 14.68 -0.71 -14.15
N GLU A 326 13.90 -1.47 -14.88
CA GLU A 326 12.44 -1.34 -14.96
C GLU A 326 11.70 -2.32 -14.03
N ILE A 327 12.42 -3.18 -13.30
CA ILE A 327 11.80 -4.06 -12.29
C ILE A 327 11.44 -3.21 -11.06
N PRO A 328 10.14 -3.17 -10.67
CA PRO A 328 9.66 -2.31 -9.58
C PRO A 328 10.29 -2.61 -8.23
N THR A 329 10.41 -1.58 -7.39
CA THR A 329 10.77 -1.75 -5.98
C THR A 329 9.57 -2.29 -5.19
N LEU A 330 9.84 -3.21 -4.27
CA LEU A 330 8.86 -3.77 -3.34
C LEU A 330 8.94 -3.05 -1.99
N LEU A 331 7.88 -2.36 -1.59
CA LEU A 331 7.71 -1.84 -0.24
C LEU A 331 6.97 -2.89 0.59
N VAL A 332 7.71 -3.54 1.49
CA VAL A 332 7.21 -4.67 2.27
C VAL A 332 6.78 -4.22 3.66
N HIS A 333 5.49 -4.31 3.94
CA HIS A 333 4.96 -4.00 5.27
C HIS A 333 4.88 -5.26 6.16
N GLY A 334 4.85 -5.04 7.48
CA GLY A 334 4.66 -6.10 8.48
C GLY A 334 3.19 -6.42 8.72
N TRP A 335 2.93 -7.25 9.71
CA TRP A 335 1.59 -7.64 10.11
C TRP A 335 1.07 -6.83 11.30
N TRP A 336 -0.24 -6.66 11.33
CA TRP A 336 -0.96 -6.41 12.56
C TRP A 336 -1.34 -7.75 13.20
N ASN A 337 -0.80 -8.00 14.37
CA ASN A 337 -1.09 -9.17 15.20
C ASN A 337 -2.18 -8.85 16.23
N LEU A 338 -2.74 -9.87 16.84
CA LEU A 338 -3.59 -9.75 18.02
C LEU A 338 -3.03 -10.67 19.12
N ALA A 339 -2.64 -10.10 20.25
CA ALA A 339 -2.02 -10.80 21.37
C ALA A 339 -0.76 -11.62 20.95
N GLY A 340 0.09 -11.05 20.08
CA GLY A 340 1.32 -11.67 19.57
C GLY A 340 1.12 -12.69 18.46
N GLU A 341 -0.13 -12.99 18.08
CA GLU A 341 -0.45 -13.96 17.03
C GLU A 341 -0.94 -13.28 15.75
N LYS A 342 -0.60 -13.85 14.59
CA LYS A 342 -1.12 -13.38 13.30
C LYS A 342 -2.65 -13.48 13.31
N MET A 343 -3.31 -12.39 12.93
CA MET A 343 -4.77 -12.39 12.75
C MET A 343 -5.17 -13.39 11.67
N SER A 344 -6.13 -14.26 11.99
CA SER A 344 -6.66 -15.26 11.08
C SER A 344 -8.13 -15.50 11.35
N LYS A 345 -8.94 -15.48 10.30
CA LYS A 345 -10.38 -15.80 10.39
C LYS A 345 -10.64 -17.22 10.87
N SER A 346 -9.78 -18.17 10.48
CA SER A 346 -9.90 -19.56 10.89
C SER A 346 -9.65 -19.77 12.39
N LEU A 347 -8.93 -18.85 13.04
CA LEU A 347 -8.67 -18.83 14.48
C LEU A 347 -9.68 -17.98 15.27
N GLY A 348 -10.57 -17.23 14.56
CA GLY A 348 -11.53 -16.34 15.20
C GLY A 348 -10.92 -15.11 15.88
N ASN A 349 -9.65 -14.78 15.60
CA ASN A 349 -8.91 -13.68 16.18
C ASN A 349 -8.72 -12.50 15.20
N SER A 350 -9.61 -12.35 14.22
CA SER A 350 -9.55 -11.23 13.27
C SER A 350 -10.31 -10.02 13.80
N VAL A 351 -9.75 -8.83 13.61
CA VAL A 351 -10.36 -7.54 13.94
C VAL A 351 -11.06 -7.00 12.69
N ASP A 352 -12.33 -6.64 12.83
CA ASP A 352 -13.12 -6.04 11.75
C ASP A 352 -12.85 -4.53 11.63
N PRO A 353 -12.23 -4.06 10.53
CA PRO A 353 -11.95 -2.64 10.35
C PRO A 353 -13.21 -1.79 10.10
N VAL A 354 -14.31 -2.38 9.61
CA VAL A 354 -15.59 -1.69 9.42
C VAL A 354 -16.16 -1.29 10.77
N GLU A 355 -16.20 -2.24 11.72
CA GLU A 355 -16.68 -1.99 13.08
C GLU A 355 -15.82 -0.93 13.80
N LEU A 356 -14.50 -0.97 13.64
CA LEU A 356 -13.61 0.05 14.21
C LEU A 356 -13.87 1.43 13.60
N ALA A 357 -14.03 1.52 12.27
CA ALA A 357 -14.32 2.78 11.60
C ALA A 357 -15.69 3.36 12.00
N ASP A 358 -16.69 2.50 12.23
CA ASP A 358 -18.00 2.94 12.71
C ASP A 358 -17.95 3.48 14.14
N ARG A 359 -17.14 2.86 14.99
CA ARG A 359 -17.05 3.22 16.42
C ARG A 359 -16.16 4.43 16.66
N TYR A 360 -15.03 4.52 15.98
CA TYR A 360 -14.00 5.50 16.25
C TYR A 360 -13.86 6.57 15.17
N GLY A 361 -14.48 6.37 14.03
CA GLY A 361 -14.28 7.16 12.82
C GLY A 361 -13.15 6.67 11.94
N ALA A 362 -13.32 6.83 10.62
CA ALA A 362 -12.35 6.37 9.62
C ALA A 362 -10.96 7.01 9.81
N GLU A 363 -10.89 8.32 10.08
CA GLU A 363 -9.61 9.01 10.26
C GLU A 363 -8.89 8.65 11.56
N ALA A 364 -9.63 8.30 12.62
CA ALA A 364 -9.04 7.76 13.84
C ALA A 364 -8.33 6.41 13.55
N LEU A 365 -8.98 5.55 12.78
CA LEU A 365 -8.38 4.27 12.37
C LEU A 365 -7.19 4.48 11.43
N ARG A 366 -7.30 5.36 10.43
CA ARG A 366 -6.18 5.72 9.54
C ARG A 366 -4.98 6.22 10.34
N TYR A 367 -5.21 7.15 11.28
CA TYR A 367 -4.15 7.70 12.12
C TYR A 367 -3.48 6.63 12.97
N TYR A 368 -4.27 5.76 13.61
CA TYR A 368 -3.74 4.67 14.42
C TYR A 368 -2.86 3.72 13.58
N LEU A 369 -3.38 3.26 12.44
CA LEU A 369 -2.64 2.36 11.54
C LEU A 369 -1.32 2.96 11.06
N MET A 370 -1.25 4.27 10.85
CA MET A 370 -0.06 4.94 10.33
C MET A 370 0.90 5.42 11.42
N SER A 371 0.42 5.68 12.63
CA SER A 371 1.24 6.25 13.71
C SER A 371 1.74 5.22 14.73
N ASP A 372 1.15 4.02 14.78
CA ASP A 372 1.47 3.01 15.80
C ASP A 372 2.42 1.91 15.30
N ILE A 373 2.64 1.82 14.00
CA ILE A 373 3.51 0.83 13.38
C ILE A 373 4.58 1.50 12.53
N ALA A 374 5.84 1.13 12.72
CA ALA A 374 6.90 1.50 11.79
C ALA A 374 6.82 0.65 10.52
N THR A 375 6.87 1.29 9.35
CA THR A 375 6.78 0.59 8.05
C THR A 375 7.76 -0.58 7.96
N GLY A 376 7.27 -1.76 7.62
CA GLY A 376 8.05 -3.00 7.52
C GLY A 376 8.16 -3.80 8.82
N ARG A 377 7.75 -3.27 9.97
CA ARG A 377 7.71 -3.98 11.26
C ARG A 377 6.32 -4.55 11.53
N ASP A 378 6.25 -5.53 12.41
CA ASP A 378 4.99 -6.03 12.96
C ASP A 378 4.56 -5.17 14.16
N ALA A 379 3.26 -5.11 14.40
CA ALA A 379 2.69 -4.52 15.61
C ALA A 379 1.51 -5.34 16.13
N ASP A 380 1.25 -5.26 17.42
CA ASP A 380 0.05 -5.82 18.01
C ASP A 380 -1.07 -4.78 18.05
N PHE A 381 -2.25 -5.17 17.58
CA PHE A 381 -3.43 -4.34 17.69
C PHE A 381 -3.92 -4.27 19.13
N SER A 382 -4.29 -3.05 19.56
CA SER A 382 -4.96 -2.81 20.82
C SER A 382 -5.99 -1.69 20.64
N GLU A 383 -7.24 -2.02 20.90
CA GLU A 383 -8.33 -1.03 20.84
C GLU A 383 -8.18 0.06 21.91
N GLU A 384 -7.68 -0.30 23.08
CA GLU A 384 -7.36 0.67 24.14
C GLU A 384 -6.28 1.66 23.68
N ARG A 385 -5.24 1.15 23.00
CA ARG A 385 -4.15 1.98 22.47
C ARG A 385 -4.63 2.88 21.32
N LEU A 386 -5.55 2.39 20.47
CA LEU A 386 -6.20 3.22 19.45
C LEU A 386 -6.92 4.42 20.10
N ALA A 387 -7.81 4.14 21.05
CA ALA A 387 -8.58 5.20 21.72
C ALA A 387 -7.67 6.13 22.53
N GLY A 388 -6.66 5.59 23.22
CA GLY A 388 -5.66 6.35 23.97
C GLY A 388 -4.86 7.29 23.09
N LYS A 389 -4.35 6.79 21.95
CA LYS A 389 -3.58 7.58 20.98
C LYS A 389 -4.40 8.66 20.32
N TYR A 390 -5.63 8.34 19.90
CA TYR A 390 -6.57 9.32 19.37
C TYR A 390 -6.82 10.45 20.38
N ASN A 391 -7.15 10.11 21.63
CA ASN A 391 -7.41 11.11 22.64
C ASN A 391 -6.17 11.96 22.96
N ALA A 392 -4.98 11.36 23.05
CA ALA A 392 -3.77 12.08 23.41
C ALA A 392 -3.28 12.98 22.27
N GLU A 393 -3.18 12.44 21.07
CA GLU A 393 -2.49 13.09 19.95
C GLU A 393 -3.44 13.92 19.07
N LEU A 394 -4.66 13.44 18.79
CA LEU A 394 -5.62 14.17 17.96
C LEU A 394 -6.53 15.08 18.80
N ALA A 395 -7.27 14.55 19.79
CA ALA A 395 -8.23 15.36 20.52
C ALA A 395 -7.55 16.38 21.44
N ASN A 396 -6.60 15.93 22.30
CA ASN A 396 -5.98 16.79 23.32
C ASN A 396 -4.81 17.61 22.79
N SER A 397 -4.05 17.12 21.80
CA SER A 397 -2.93 17.86 21.23
C SER A 397 -3.39 18.74 20.07
N LEU A 398 -3.63 18.17 18.90
CA LEU A 398 -3.91 18.91 17.66
C LEU A 398 -5.27 19.64 17.69
N GLY A 399 -6.34 18.95 18.06
CA GLY A 399 -7.69 19.52 18.09
C GLY A 399 -7.84 20.60 19.14
N ASN A 400 -7.30 20.40 20.35
CA ASN A 400 -7.30 21.42 21.40
C ASN A 400 -6.42 22.62 21.03
N LEU A 401 -5.26 22.40 20.40
CA LEU A 401 -4.41 23.48 19.90
C LEU A 401 -5.16 24.36 18.90
N LEU A 402 -5.81 23.75 17.91
CA LEU A 402 -6.61 24.47 16.91
C LEU A 402 -7.71 25.31 17.60
N ASN A 403 -8.50 24.69 18.46
CA ASN A 403 -9.58 25.38 19.14
C ASN A 403 -9.08 26.53 20.02
N ARG A 404 -8.01 26.34 20.81
CA ARG A 404 -7.39 27.35 21.65
C ARG A 404 -6.86 28.53 20.83
N ALA A 405 -6.10 28.25 19.76
CA ALA A 405 -5.50 29.27 18.93
C ALA A 405 -6.57 30.18 18.30
N LEU A 406 -7.58 29.58 17.65
CA LEU A 406 -8.65 30.33 16.99
C LEU A 406 -9.51 31.10 18.01
N SER A 407 -9.85 30.48 19.15
CA SER A 407 -10.62 31.13 20.20
C SER A 407 -9.90 32.35 20.78
N MET A 408 -8.58 32.26 20.99
CA MET A 408 -7.78 33.39 21.49
C MET A 408 -7.66 34.49 20.43
N ALA A 409 -7.38 34.12 19.16
CA ALA A 409 -7.32 35.11 18.08
C ALA A 409 -8.64 35.88 17.93
N ARG A 410 -9.77 35.17 17.95
CA ARG A 410 -11.09 35.81 17.87
C ARG A 410 -11.38 36.69 19.11
N LYS A 411 -11.09 36.19 20.29
CA LYS A 411 -11.36 36.91 21.54
C LYS A 411 -10.52 38.18 21.70
N TYR A 412 -9.26 38.15 21.28
CA TYR A 412 -8.32 39.25 21.57
C TYR A 412 -8.02 40.14 20.35
N ARG A 413 -8.30 39.66 19.12
CA ARG A 413 -8.01 40.34 17.86
C ARG A 413 -9.10 40.18 16.81
N GLU A 414 -10.34 39.85 17.23
CA GLU A 414 -11.49 39.67 16.30
C GLU A 414 -11.22 38.66 15.16
N GLY A 415 -10.27 37.77 15.37
CA GLY A 415 -9.84 36.77 14.38
C GLY A 415 -8.82 37.32 13.37
N ILE A 416 -8.36 38.56 13.47
CA ILE A 416 -7.41 39.18 12.53
C ILE A 416 -5.98 38.92 13.01
N LEU A 417 -5.15 38.42 12.10
CA LEU A 417 -3.74 38.11 12.37
C LEU A 417 -2.82 39.26 11.94
N ARG A 418 -1.67 39.38 12.63
CA ARG A 418 -0.55 40.24 12.26
C ARG A 418 0.71 39.40 12.06
N VAL A 419 1.34 39.55 10.90
CA VAL A 419 2.52 38.75 10.53
C VAL A 419 3.63 38.88 11.57
N ALA A 420 4.25 37.78 11.90
CA ALA A 420 5.39 37.70 12.81
C ALA A 420 6.44 36.70 12.31
N SER A 421 7.68 36.83 12.84
CA SER A 421 8.75 35.88 12.59
C SER A 421 8.40 34.48 13.11
N SER A 422 9.02 33.46 12.52
CA SER A 422 8.97 32.07 12.97
C SER A 422 9.48 31.91 14.42
N PHE A 423 9.37 30.72 14.95
CA PHE A 423 9.89 30.35 16.27
C PHE A 423 10.65 29.02 16.15
N ASP A 424 11.50 28.74 17.14
CA ASP A 424 12.41 27.58 17.12
C ASP A 424 11.68 26.23 17.00
N GLY A 425 10.44 26.14 17.48
CA GLY A 425 9.62 24.94 17.38
C GLY A 425 9.32 24.48 15.95
N LEU A 426 9.48 25.37 14.94
CA LEU A 426 9.25 25.00 13.54
C LEU A 426 10.29 23.97 13.04
N SER A 427 11.51 23.96 13.58
CA SER A 427 12.52 22.97 13.24
C SER A 427 12.12 21.51 13.51
N ALA A 428 11.05 21.29 14.31
CA ALA A 428 10.52 19.94 14.56
C ALA A 428 10.11 19.20 13.28
N ILE A 429 9.75 19.91 12.20
CA ILE A 429 9.35 19.31 10.92
C ILE A 429 10.51 19.09 9.94
N ASP A 430 11.73 19.47 10.31
CA ASP A 430 12.89 19.24 9.46
C ASP A 430 13.05 17.73 9.21
N GLY A 431 13.15 17.36 7.92
CA GLY A 431 13.23 15.96 7.50
C GLY A 431 11.91 15.25 7.26
N TYR A 432 10.75 15.90 7.44
CA TYR A 432 9.43 15.29 7.16
C TYR A 432 9.36 14.70 5.74
N ALA A 433 9.79 15.45 4.74
CA ALA A 433 9.76 14.99 3.35
C ALA A 433 10.69 13.78 3.13
N ALA A 434 11.87 13.78 3.75
CA ALA A 434 12.80 12.64 3.66
C ALA A 434 12.21 11.36 4.29
N ASP A 435 11.53 11.49 5.44
CA ASP A 435 10.87 10.35 6.09
C ASP A 435 9.73 9.81 5.21
N MET A 436 8.91 10.68 4.62
CA MET A 436 7.83 10.28 3.72
C MET A 436 8.35 9.68 2.42
N ASP A 437 9.42 10.21 1.84
CA ASP A 437 10.07 9.66 0.64
C ASP A 437 10.65 8.25 0.92
N ALA A 438 11.10 8.01 2.15
CA ALA A 438 11.53 6.70 2.64
C ALA A 438 10.38 5.79 3.10
N ALA A 439 9.11 6.19 2.90
CA ALA A 439 7.92 5.52 3.37
C ALA A 439 7.88 5.29 4.90
N GLN A 440 8.58 6.13 5.69
CA GLN A 440 8.58 6.09 7.15
C GLN A 440 7.47 6.99 7.72
N VAL A 441 6.20 6.62 7.42
CA VAL A 441 5.02 7.44 7.74
C VAL A 441 4.90 7.73 9.24
N GLN A 442 5.17 6.73 10.09
CA GLN A 442 5.16 6.91 11.55
C GLN A 442 6.12 8.01 12.00
N THR A 443 7.35 8.02 11.47
CA THR A 443 8.37 9.03 11.82
C THR A 443 7.95 10.41 11.35
N ALA A 444 7.43 10.53 10.14
CA ALA A 444 6.92 11.78 9.59
C ALA A 444 5.76 12.36 10.43
N LEU A 445 4.81 11.52 10.83
CA LEU A 445 3.73 11.91 11.76
C LEU A 445 4.28 12.35 13.13
N GLY A 446 5.32 11.69 13.62
CA GLY A 446 6.01 12.08 14.85
C GLY A 446 6.57 13.50 14.78
N ARG A 447 7.08 13.94 13.62
CA ARG A 447 7.53 15.32 13.41
C ARG A 447 6.38 16.33 13.47
N ALA A 448 5.27 16.01 12.81
CA ALA A 448 4.08 16.85 12.89
C ALA A 448 3.54 16.96 14.33
N ALA A 449 3.51 15.84 15.06
CA ALA A 449 3.12 15.82 16.47
C ALA A 449 4.08 16.65 17.34
N ALA A 450 5.38 16.63 17.06
CA ALA A 450 6.37 17.45 17.76
C ALA A 450 6.16 18.95 17.54
N LEU A 451 5.80 19.39 16.32
CA LEU A 451 5.42 20.79 16.06
C LEU A 451 4.17 21.18 16.83
N ALA A 452 3.14 20.32 16.86
CA ALA A 452 1.94 20.58 17.66
C ALA A 452 2.25 20.70 19.17
N ALA A 453 3.14 19.86 19.68
CA ALA A 453 3.62 19.96 21.07
C ALA A 453 4.38 21.26 21.33
N ALA A 454 5.27 21.68 20.44
CA ALA A 454 6.00 22.94 20.54
C ALA A 454 5.03 24.16 20.55
N CYS A 455 3.97 24.12 19.73
CA CYS A 455 2.91 25.14 19.76
C CYS A 455 2.15 25.16 21.10
N ASN A 456 1.82 24.01 21.68
CA ASN A 456 1.19 23.95 23.00
C ASN A 456 2.12 24.53 24.09
N GLN A 457 3.42 24.20 24.05
CA GLN A 457 4.41 24.80 24.96
C GLN A 457 4.53 26.31 24.78
N LEU A 458 4.48 26.83 23.54
CA LEU A 458 4.45 28.27 23.27
C LEU A 458 3.24 28.95 23.94
N VAL A 459 2.05 28.34 23.85
CA VAL A 459 0.85 28.87 24.51
C VAL A 459 1.04 28.94 26.01
N ASP A 460 1.58 27.89 26.62
CA ASP A 460 1.72 27.85 28.09
C ASP A 460 2.82 28.79 28.59
N ALA A 461 3.93 28.91 27.88
CA ALA A 461 5.04 29.83 28.21
C ALA A 461 4.68 31.30 28.01
N ALA A 462 4.07 31.65 26.88
CA ALA A 462 3.70 33.03 26.56
C ALA A 462 2.49 33.53 27.36
N ALA A 463 1.62 32.61 27.81
CA ALA A 463 0.39 32.91 28.52
C ALA A 463 -0.44 34.05 27.87
N PRO A 464 -0.96 33.88 26.61
CA PRO A 464 -1.60 34.93 25.82
C PRO A 464 -2.72 35.68 26.55
N TRP A 465 -3.40 35.00 27.48
CA TRP A 465 -4.44 35.60 28.35
C TRP A 465 -3.89 36.63 29.33
N LYS A 466 -2.55 36.60 29.63
CA LYS A 466 -1.87 37.63 30.41
C LYS A 466 -1.43 38.78 29.50
N LEU A 467 -0.88 38.45 28.32
CA LEU A 467 -0.48 39.45 27.33
C LEU A 467 -1.66 40.33 26.89
N ALA A 468 -2.84 39.75 26.72
CA ALA A 468 -4.05 40.46 26.32
C ALA A 468 -4.55 41.51 27.36
N LYS A 469 -4.07 41.48 28.63
CA LYS A 469 -4.41 42.43 29.67
C LYS A 469 -3.49 43.64 29.69
N ASP A 470 -2.37 43.60 29.00
CA ASP A 470 -1.37 44.68 28.96
C ASP A 470 -1.27 45.25 27.53
N PRO A 471 -1.83 46.44 27.29
CA PRO A 471 -1.78 47.07 25.96
C PRO A 471 -0.35 47.29 25.42
N ALA A 472 0.66 47.46 26.31
CA ALA A 472 2.03 47.65 25.92
C ALA A 472 2.67 46.37 25.29
N ARG A 473 2.08 45.19 25.57
CA ARG A 473 2.53 43.89 25.06
C ARG A 473 1.69 43.38 23.88
N GLY A 474 0.94 44.28 23.26
CA GLY A 474 0.09 43.94 22.11
C GLY A 474 0.82 43.25 20.97
N ALA A 475 2.03 43.69 20.62
CA ALA A 475 2.85 43.10 19.58
C ALA A 475 3.33 41.67 19.93
N GLU A 476 3.59 41.40 21.22
CA GLU A 476 3.96 40.03 21.66
C GLU A 476 2.77 39.09 21.54
N LEU A 477 1.56 39.54 21.89
CA LEU A 477 0.33 38.78 21.71
C LEU A 477 0.08 38.46 20.22
N ASP A 478 0.22 39.46 19.36
CA ASP A 478 0.06 39.30 17.91
C ASP A 478 1.03 38.26 17.35
N ALA A 479 2.30 38.32 17.77
CA ALA A 479 3.32 37.35 17.37
C ALA A 479 2.97 35.91 17.80
N VAL A 480 2.46 35.74 19.03
CA VAL A 480 2.04 34.41 19.51
C VAL A 480 0.86 33.86 18.69
N LEU A 481 -0.17 34.70 18.49
CA LEU A 481 -1.37 34.29 17.73
C LEU A 481 -1.03 33.92 16.27
N TYR A 482 -0.16 34.69 15.60
CA TYR A 482 0.29 34.41 14.26
C TYR A 482 1.08 33.10 14.21
N ARG A 483 2.03 32.89 15.13
CA ARG A 483 2.84 31.67 15.20
C ARG A 483 1.98 30.42 15.34
N LEU A 484 0.93 30.48 16.14
CA LEU A 484 0.00 29.36 16.30
C LEU A 484 -0.82 29.09 15.03
N ALA A 485 -1.40 30.15 14.43
CA ALA A 485 -2.21 30.01 13.22
C ALA A 485 -1.38 29.51 12.02
N GLU A 486 -0.19 30.05 11.82
CA GLU A 486 0.70 29.66 10.73
C GLU A 486 1.24 28.23 10.90
N SER A 487 1.59 27.82 12.14
CA SER A 487 1.96 26.44 12.43
C SER A 487 0.81 25.47 12.19
N LEU A 488 -0.42 25.86 12.52
CA LEU A 488 -1.62 25.03 12.23
C LEU A 488 -1.88 24.90 10.73
N ARG A 489 -1.60 25.94 9.93
CA ARG A 489 -1.66 25.85 8.47
C ARG A 489 -0.64 24.86 7.93
N ILE A 490 0.60 24.92 8.41
CA ILE A 490 1.65 23.97 8.05
C ILE A 490 1.27 22.56 8.50
N LEU A 491 0.82 22.38 9.74
CA LEU A 491 0.37 21.08 10.26
C LEU A 491 -0.75 20.47 9.41
N ALA A 492 -1.73 21.27 8.97
CA ALA A 492 -2.80 20.78 8.10
C ALA A 492 -2.25 20.19 6.79
N ILE A 493 -1.25 20.84 6.18
CA ILE A 493 -0.57 20.31 4.99
C ILE A 493 0.12 18.98 5.31
N LEU A 494 0.89 18.91 6.39
CA LEU A 494 1.69 17.72 6.73
C LEU A 494 0.83 16.51 7.13
N VAL A 495 -0.31 16.73 7.77
CA VAL A 495 -1.19 15.63 8.17
C VAL A 495 -2.19 15.23 7.07
N SER A 496 -2.37 16.02 6.02
CA SER A 496 -3.37 15.80 4.97
C SER A 496 -3.28 14.43 4.28
N PRO A 497 -2.11 13.79 4.08
CA PRO A 497 -2.06 12.45 3.52
C PRO A 497 -2.73 11.39 4.40
N VAL A 498 -2.66 11.53 5.72
CA VAL A 498 -3.21 10.58 6.69
C VAL A 498 -4.62 10.96 7.12
N LEU A 499 -4.87 12.25 7.34
CA LEU A 499 -6.11 12.84 7.87
C LEU A 499 -6.69 13.86 6.87
N PRO A 500 -7.11 13.44 5.67
CA PRO A 500 -7.53 14.38 4.62
C PRO A 500 -8.74 15.25 5.01
N GLN A 501 -9.76 14.68 5.66
CA GLN A 501 -10.95 15.44 6.06
C GLN A 501 -10.66 16.41 7.19
N ALA A 502 -9.89 15.99 8.19
CA ALA A 502 -9.48 16.88 9.29
C ALA A 502 -8.59 18.03 8.78
N ALA A 503 -7.69 17.75 7.84
CA ALA A 503 -6.87 18.79 7.20
C ALA A 503 -7.72 19.83 6.46
N HIS A 504 -8.74 19.40 5.71
CA HIS A 504 -9.73 20.31 5.12
C HIS A 504 -10.46 21.13 6.19
N GLY A 505 -10.92 20.49 7.25
CA GLY A 505 -11.58 21.17 8.37
C GLY A 505 -10.66 22.17 9.09
N MET A 506 -9.35 21.90 9.19
CA MET A 506 -8.37 22.87 9.69
C MET A 506 -8.27 24.09 8.76
N PHE A 507 -8.16 23.86 7.45
CA PHE A 507 -8.07 24.94 6.46
C PHE A 507 -9.35 25.77 6.38
N ASP A 508 -10.52 25.15 6.54
CA ASP A 508 -11.80 25.86 6.62
C ASP A 508 -11.85 26.80 7.83
N GLN A 509 -11.39 26.34 8.99
CA GLN A 509 -11.32 27.15 10.21
C GLN A 509 -10.24 28.24 10.14
N LEU A 510 -9.12 27.96 9.46
CA LEU A 510 -8.10 28.95 9.16
C LEU A 510 -8.51 29.92 8.04
N ASN A 511 -9.65 29.70 7.38
CA ASN A 511 -10.11 30.45 6.22
C ASN A 511 -9.05 30.50 5.09
N TRP A 512 -8.34 29.37 4.89
CA TRP A 512 -7.25 29.25 3.94
C TRP A 512 -7.70 28.55 2.66
N LYS A 513 -7.58 29.22 1.51
CA LYS A 513 -8.00 28.72 0.18
C LYS A 513 -9.41 28.14 0.17
N PRO A 514 -10.45 28.89 0.62
CA PRO A 514 -11.82 28.39 0.68
C PRO A 514 -12.38 27.98 -0.68
N GLU A 515 -11.87 28.54 -1.78
CA GLU A 515 -12.23 28.21 -3.16
C GLU A 515 -11.86 26.78 -3.57
N LEU A 516 -10.93 26.14 -2.84
CA LEU A 516 -10.50 24.74 -3.05
C LEU A 516 -11.05 23.81 -1.95
N ALA A 517 -12.12 24.19 -1.24
CA ALA A 517 -12.70 23.35 -0.20
C ALA A 517 -13.13 21.99 -0.77
N GLY A 518 -12.70 20.90 -0.12
CA GLY A 518 -12.97 19.52 -0.57
C GLY A 518 -12.09 19.03 -1.72
N ASP A 519 -11.20 19.85 -2.29
CA ASP A 519 -10.26 19.48 -3.34
C ASP A 519 -8.85 19.28 -2.74
N ASP A 520 -8.26 18.09 -2.93
CA ASP A 520 -6.92 17.77 -2.41
C ASP A 520 -5.81 18.69 -2.98
N ARG A 521 -6.02 19.35 -4.13
CA ARG A 521 -5.14 20.39 -4.69
C ARG A 521 -4.98 21.62 -3.79
N ARG A 522 -5.83 21.73 -2.75
CA ARG A 522 -5.72 22.73 -1.67
C ARG A 522 -4.39 22.61 -0.91
N PHE A 523 -3.84 21.42 -0.86
CA PHE A 523 -2.63 21.11 -0.11
C PHE A 523 -1.43 20.97 -1.06
N ARG A 524 -0.35 21.67 -0.74
CA ARG A 524 0.92 21.60 -1.47
C ARG A 524 2.08 21.57 -0.49
N LEU A 525 3.02 20.64 -0.68
CA LEU A 525 4.15 20.48 0.23
C LEU A 525 5.09 21.68 0.22
N ASP A 526 5.30 22.32 -0.94
CA ASP A 526 6.11 23.52 -1.08
C ASP A 526 5.54 24.75 -0.33
N GLU A 527 4.26 24.70 0.04
CA GLU A 527 3.61 25.70 0.87
C GLU A 527 3.72 25.40 2.39
N ALA A 528 4.27 24.24 2.79
CA ALA A 528 4.53 23.92 4.19
C ALA A 528 5.75 24.72 4.74
N THR A 529 5.85 25.97 4.35
CA THR A 529 6.90 26.94 4.71
C THR A 529 6.31 28.09 5.47
N TRP A 530 7.12 28.82 6.23
CA TRP A 530 6.67 29.95 7.05
C TRP A 530 6.24 31.14 6.20
N GLY A 531 5.18 31.84 6.64
CA GLY A 531 4.74 33.10 6.05
C GLY A 531 3.64 32.97 5.01
N GLY A 532 2.89 31.86 4.99
CA GLY A 532 1.77 31.66 4.07
C GLY A 532 0.55 32.55 4.39
N LEU A 533 0.20 32.72 5.67
CA LEU A 533 -0.91 33.59 6.07
C LEU A 533 -0.51 35.08 5.96
N PRO A 534 -1.22 35.92 5.17
CA PRO A 534 -0.85 37.32 4.98
C PRO A 534 -1.21 38.18 6.21
N ASP A 535 -0.64 39.40 6.28
CA ASP A 535 -1.03 40.37 7.28
C ASP A 535 -2.50 40.76 7.11
N GLY A 536 -3.22 40.87 8.21
CA GLY A 536 -4.66 41.13 8.19
C GLY A 536 -5.55 39.91 7.86
N HIS A 537 -4.98 38.72 7.73
CA HIS A 537 -5.76 37.49 7.50
C HIS A 537 -6.78 37.25 8.59
N THR A 538 -7.99 36.85 8.19
CA THR A 538 -9.13 36.66 9.13
C THR A 538 -9.44 35.16 9.28
N LEU A 539 -9.47 34.69 10.53
CA LEU A 539 -9.80 33.32 10.91
C LEU A 539 -11.31 33.13 11.12
N ASN A 540 -11.82 31.96 10.77
CA ASN A 540 -13.19 31.55 11.03
C ASN A 540 -13.40 31.12 12.50
N ALA A 541 -14.65 30.87 12.90
CA ALA A 541 -14.98 30.36 14.22
C ALA A 541 -14.46 28.90 14.38
N PRO A 542 -13.94 28.55 15.58
CA PRO A 542 -13.50 27.20 15.83
C PRO A 542 -14.68 26.22 15.89
N THR A 543 -14.50 25.04 15.31
CA THR A 543 -15.40 23.90 15.43
C THR A 543 -14.60 22.67 15.85
N PRO A 544 -15.08 21.79 16.74
CA PRO A 544 -14.36 20.60 17.15
C PRO A 544 -14.15 19.65 15.97
N LEU A 545 -12.89 19.29 15.68
CA LEU A 545 -12.56 18.29 14.66
C LEU A 545 -12.42 16.88 15.22
N PHE A 546 -11.93 16.79 16.47
CA PHE A 546 -11.65 15.52 17.13
C PHE A 546 -12.38 15.48 18.48
N PRO A 547 -13.68 15.08 18.52
CA PRO A 547 -14.37 14.87 19.78
C PRO A 547 -13.72 13.74 20.56
N ARG A 548 -13.63 13.88 21.90
CA ARG A 548 -13.05 12.84 22.75
C ARG A 548 -13.82 11.52 22.63
N ILE A 549 -13.09 10.43 22.52
CA ILE A 549 -13.63 9.08 22.61
C ILE A 549 -13.73 8.71 24.10
N GLU A 550 -14.91 8.33 24.55
CA GLU A 550 -15.11 7.79 25.90
C GLU A 550 -14.54 6.38 25.96
N THR A 551 -13.47 6.20 26.71
CA THR A 551 -12.94 4.85 27.03
C THR A 551 -13.76 4.31 28.22
N LYS A 552 -14.47 3.20 28.05
CA LYS A 552 -15.02 2.49 29.21
C LYS A 552 -13.85 2.08 30.11
N PRO A 553 -13.95 2.30 31.45
CA PRO A 553 -12.95 1.76 32.35
C PRO A 553 -12.84 0.25 32.10
N ALA A 554 -11.59 -0.25 32.03
CA ALA A 554 -11.37 -1.69 31.98
C ALA A 554 -12.18 -2.34 33.12
N ALA A 555 -12.99 -3.33 32.77
CA ALA A 555 -13.67 -4.12 33.78
C ALA A 555 -12.59 -4.77 34.65
N THR A 556 -12.47 -4.34 35.90
CA THR A 556 -11.55 -4.84 36.92
C THR A 556 -11.89 -6.30 37.28
#